data_e894bc320d5b65e058c4071c7a390a3f
#
_entry.id   e894bc320d5b65e058c4071c7a390a3f
#
_cell.length_a   1.000
_cell.length_b   1.000
_cell.length_c   1.000
_cell.angle_alpha   90.00
_cell.angle_beta   90.00
_cell.angle_gamma   90.00
#
_symmetry.space_group_name_H-M   'P 1'
#
loop_
_entity.id
_entity.type
_entity.pdbx_description
1 polymer ?
#
loop_
_entity_poly.entity_id
_entity_poly.type
_entity_poly.pdbx_seq_one_letter_code
_entity_poly.pdbx_strand_id
1 'polypeptide(L)'
;ESSAASDVYKRQEADSVLYTWAGPEISVATTKAYSTQLAAIYLIGLLFGEIRGVLGEKEYQEYVEELGRLPEKIQKILDEKERIQWLANKFSHTKDVFFIGRGLDYAISLEGSLKLKEISYIHSEAYAAGELKHGTISLIEEGVLVVGVATQPDLFEKEISNLVEAVSYTHLRAHE
;
A
#
# COMPACT_ATOMS: atom_id res chain seq x y z
N GLU A 1 -0.17 27.95 7.10
CA GLU A 1 -1.18 28.08 6.01
C GLU A 1 -1.86 26.74 5.81
N SER A 2 -3.17 26.74 5.80
CA SER A 2 -3.91 25.50 5.68
C SER A 2 -3.72 24.91 4.27
N SER A 3 -3.55 23.61 4.19
CA SER A 3 -3.48 22.84 2.94
C SER A 3 -4.62 23.18 1.95
N ALA A 4 -5.77 23.57 2.44
CA ALA A 4 -6.91 24.04 1.67
C ALA A 4 -6.66 25.33 0.85
N ALA A 5 -5.86 26.27 1.37
CA ALA A 5 -5.54 27.51 0.63
C ALA A 5 -4.61 27.20 -0.54
N SER A 6 -3.60 26.34 -0.35
CA SER A 6 -2.71 25.87 -1.42
C SER A 6 -3.47 25.16 -2.56
N ASP A 7 -4.50 24.40 -2.24
CA ASP A 7 -5.34 23.69 -3.20
C ASP A 7 -6.18 24.64 -4.07
N VAL A 8 -6.69 25.72 -3.48
CA VAL A 8 -7.47 26.73 -4.22
C VAL A 8 -6.62 27.43 -5.28
N TYR A 9 -5.39 27.83 -4.95
CA TYR A 9 -4.49 28.49 -5.89
C TYR A 9 -4.07 27.56 -7.03
N LYS A 10 -3.63 26.35 -6.73
CA LYS A 10 -3.24 25.35 -7.75
C LYS A 10 -4.37 25.04 -8.73
N ARG A 11 -5.60 24.97 -8.24
CA ARG A 11 -6.77 24.74 -9.08
C ARG A 11 -7.07 25.91 -10.02
N GLN A 12 -6.82 27.15 -9.60
CA GLN A 12 -7.06 28.33 -10.41
C GLN A 12 -6.02 28.51 -11.52
N GLU A 13 -4.81 27.98 -11.35
CA GLU A 13 -3.71 28.05 -12.32
C GLU A 13 -3.65 26.84 -13.27
N ALA A 14 -4.39 25.77 -12.99
CA ALA A 14 -4.39 24.57 -13.80
C ALA A 14 -5.29 24.69 -15.03
N ASP A 15 -4.82 24.22 -16.19
CA ASP A 15 -5.62 24.15 -17.42
C ASP A 15 -6.81 23.19 -17.31
N SER A 16 -6.67 22.15 -16.49
CA SER A 16 -7.70 21.15 -16.23
C SER A 16 -7.63 20.64 -14.81
N VAL A 17 -8.78 20.29 -14.22
CA VAL A 17 -8.89 19.79 -12.86
C VAL A 17 -9.74 18.52 -12.83
N LEU A 18 -9.20 17.46 -12.25
CA LEU A 18 -9.92 16.23 -11.95
C LEU A 18 -10.18 16.13 -10.44
N TYR A 19 -11.44 16.04 -10.06
CA TYR A 19 -11.85 15.88 -8.66
C TYR A 19 -12.00 14.41 -8.31
N THR A 20 -11.39 14.00 -7.19
CA THR A 20 -11.47 12.62 -6.68
C THR A 20 -12.80 12.29 -6.00
N TRP A 21 -13.59 13.30 -5.63
CA TRP A 21 -14.88 13.17 -4.94
C TRP A 21 -14.83 12.36 -3.63
N ALA A 22 -13.66 12.28 -2.99
CA ALA A 22 -13.46 11.53 -1.76
C ALA A 22 -14.29 12.07 -0.57
N GLY A 23 -14.78 13.31 -0.67
CA GLY A 23 -15.44 14.00 0.44
C GLY A 23 -14.46 14.38 1.56
N PRO A 24 -14.95 14.98 2.66
CA PRO A 24 -14.11 15.40 3.76
C PRO A 24 -13.47 14.20 4.47
N GLU A 25 -12.18 14.28 4.79
CA GLU A 25 -11.46 13.36 5.65
C GLU A 25 -11.49 13.93 7.08
N ILE A 26 -12.03 13.17 8.03
CA ILE A 26 -12.18 13.63 9.43
C ILE A 26 -11.01 13.14 10.29
N SER A 27 -10.36 12.06 9.85
CA SER A 27 -9.19 11.47 10.51
C SER A 27 -7.89 12.14 10.06
N VAL A 28 -6.88 12.15 10.93
CA VAL A 28 -5.50 12.54 10.56
C VAL A 28 -4.94 11.55 9.53
N ALA A 29 -5.22 10.27 9.69
CA ALA A 29 -4.81 9.24 8.74
C ALA A 29 -5.66 9.29 7.47
N THR A 30 -5.05 9.65 6.36
CA THR A 30 -5.68 9.70 5.04
C THR A 30 -5.88 8.29 4.51
N THR A 31 -7.12 7.84 4.38
CA THR A 31 -7.46 6.50 3.88
C THR A 31 -8.19 6.56 2.54
N LYS A 32 -9.44 7.02 2.53
CA LYS A 32 -10.25 7.10 1.31
C LYS A 32 -9.69 8.07 0.28
N ALA A 33 -9.09 9.18 0.69
CA ALA A 33 -8.50 10.15 -0.23
C ALA A 33 -7.31 9.52 -0.97
N TYR A 34 -6.47 8.73 -0.31
CA TYR A 34 -5.38 7.99 -0.95
C TYR A 34 -5.90 7.02 -2.02
N SER A 35 -6.89 6.21 -1.69
CA SER A 35 -7.48 5.22 -2.63
C SER A 35 -8.12 5.90 -3.85
N THR A 36 -8.81 7.03 -3.65
CA THR A 36 -9.42 7.79 -4.75
C THR A 36 -8.38 8.51 -5.60
N GLN A 37 -7.25 8.94 -5.04
CA GLN A 37 -6.12 9.47 -5.80
C GLN A 37 -5.50 8.39 -6.69
N LEU A 38 -5.32 7.16 -6.19
CA LEU A 38 -4.86 6.04 -7.02
C LEU A 38 -5.82 5.76 -8.17
N ALA A 39 -7.13 5.73 -7.90
CA ALA A 39 -8.14 5.54 -8.94
C ALA A 39 -8.06 6.65 -10.01
N ALA A 40 -7.89 7.90 -9.60
CA ALA A 40 -7.71 9.03 -10.53
C ALA A 40 -6.44 8.88 -11.38
N ILE A 41 -5.32 8.43 -10.79
CA ILE A 41 -4.06 8.18 -11.51
C ILE A 41 -4.25 7.06 -12.54
N TYR A 42 -4.96 5.99 -12.20
CA TYR A 42 -5.27 4.91 -13.16
C TYR A 42 -6.10 5.44 -14.33
N LEU A 43 -7.14 6.23 -14.07
CA LEU A 43 -7.95 6.84 -15.13
C LEU A 43 -7.13 7.76 -16.04
N ILE A 44 -6.23 8.57 -15.49
CA ILE A 44 -5.30 9.41 -16.27
C ILE A 44 -4.36 8.54 -17.09
N GLY A 45 -3.82 7.47 -16.50
CA GLY A 45 -2.94 6.53 -17.19
C GLY A 45 -3.62 5.85 -18.38
N LEU A 46 -4.86 5.41 -18.19
CA LEU A 46 -5.69 4.82 -19.26
C LEU A 46 -5.96 5.81 -20.38
N LEU A 47 -6.37 7.03 -20.05
CA LEU A 47 -6.60 8.08 -21.03
C LEU A 47 -5.34 8.37 -21.85
N PHE A 48 -4.18 8.48 -21.22
CA PHE A 48 -2.92 8.71 -21.92
C PHE A 48 -2.49 7.51 -22.76
N GLY A 49 -2.75 6.30 -22.28
CA GLY A 49 -2.49 5.05 -23.01
C GLY A 49 -3.32 4.98 -24.30
N GLU A 50 -4.59 5.35 -24.24
CA GLU A 50 -5.50 5.43 -25.38
C GLU A 50 -5.05 6.51 -26.37
N ILE A 51 -4.86 7.76 -25.92
CA ILE A 51 -4.47 8.89 -26.78
C ILE A 51 -3.14 8.62 -27.50
N ARG A 52 -2.21 7.94 -26.84
CA ARG A 52 -0.89 7.61 -27.42
C ARG A 52 -0.91 6.33 -28.24
N GLY A 53 -2.02 5.60 -28.29
CA GLY A 53 -2.15 4.35 -29.02
C GLY A 53 -1.28 3.21 -28.46
N VAL A 54 -0.90 3.28 -27.17
CA VAL A 54 -0.16 2.21 -26.48
C VAL A 54 -1.08 1.16 -25.89
N LEU A 55 -2.35 1.51 -25.65
CA LEU A 55 -3.41 0.57 -25.25
C LEU A 55 -4.35 0.33 -26.42
N GLY A 56 -4.62 -0.95 -26.72
CA GLY A 56 -5.66 -1.33 -27.64
C GLY A 56 -7.05 -1.17 -27.04
N GLU A 57 -8.07 -0.98 -27.87
CA GLU A 57 -9.47 -0.80 -27.43
C GLU A 57 -9.92 -1.88 -26.44
N LYS A 58 -9.62 -3.16 -26.73
CA LYS A 58 -10.00 -4.27 -25.87
C LYS A 58 -9.34 -4.20 -24.50
N GLU A 59 -8.05 -3.93 -24.46
CA GLU A 59 -7.28 -3.82 -23.22
C GLU A 59 -7.75 -2.62 -22.39
N TYR A 60 -8.04 -1.49 -23.02
CA TYR A 60 -8.63 -0.32 -22.38
C TYR A 60 -9.96 -0.67 -21.70
N GLN A 61 -10.87 -1.35 -22.41
CA GLN A 61 -12.16 -1.75 -21.85
C GLN A 61 -12.02 -2.72 -20.67
N GLU A 62 -11.09 -3.68 -20.75
CA GLU A 62 -10.81 -4.62 -19.65
C GLU A 62 -10.38 -3.88 -18.38
N TYR A 63 -9.49 -2.88 -18.48
CA TYR A 63 -9.08 -2.07 -17.33
C TYR A 63 -10.22 -1.21 -16.77
N VAL A 64 -11.03 -0.58 -17.62
CA VAL A 64 -12.19 0.21 -17.19
C VAL A 64 -13.20 -0.67 -16.44
N GLU A 65 -13.50 -1.86 -16.94
CA GLU A 65 -14.38 -2.82 -16.28
C GLU A 65 -13.81 -3.25 -14.92
N GLU A 66 -12.51 -3.53 -14.83
CA GLU A 66 -11.88 -3.89 -13.56
C GLU A 66 -11.90 -2.76 -12.53
N LEU A 67 -11.70 -1.52 -12.95
CA LEU A 67 -11.87 -0.35 -12.09
C LEU A 67 -13.33 -0.23 -11.60
N GLY A 68 -14.30 -0.51 -12.46
CA GLY A 68 -15.71 -0.53 -12.10
C GLY A 68 -16.08 -1.60 -11.06
N ARG A 69 -15.30 -2.69 -10.97
CA ARG A 69 -15.47 -3.78 -9.99
C ARG A 69 -14.79 -3.52 -8.64
N LEU A 70 -13.97 -2.47 -8.51
CA LEU A 70 -13.26 -2.17 -7.27
C LEU A 70 -14.17 -2.04 -6.05
N PRO A 71 -15.34 -1.39 -6.11
CA PRO A 71 -16.24 -1.30 -4.96
C PRO A 71 -16.64 -2.66 -4.40
N GLU A 72 -16.97 -3.62 -5.27
CA GLU A 72 -17.34 -4.98 -4.84
C GLU A 72 -16.15 -5.73 -4.22
N LYS A 73 -14.93 -5.56 -4.79
CA LYS A 73 -13.71 -6.17 -4.26
C LYS A 73 -13.34 -5.59 -2.90
N ILE A 74 -13.47 -4.28 -2.72
CA ILE A 74 -13.24 -3.59 -1.45
C ILE A 74 -14.27 -4.05 -0.42
N GLN A 75 -15.55 -4.19 -0.79
CA GLN A 75 -16.57 -4.64 0.13
C GLN A 75 -16.27 -6.04 0.68
N LYS A 76 -15.80 -6.97 -0.15
CA LYS A 76 -15.38 -8.30 0.30
C LYS A 76 -14.28 -8.24 1.36
N ILE A 77 -13.31 -7.31 1.24
CA ILE A 77 -12.26 -7.11 2.23
C ILE A 77 -12.85 -6.54 3.54
N LEU A 78 -13.78 -5.60 3.43
CA LEU A 78 -14.46 -5.02 4.59
C LEU A 78 -15.34 -6.04 5.34
N ASP A 79 -15.87 -7.02 4.64
CA ASP A 79 -16.65 -8.12 5.24
C ASP A 79 -15.76 -9.06 6.09
N GLU A 80 -14.45 -9.07 5.85
CA GLU A 80 -13.44 -9.84 6.63
C GLU A 80 -12.90 -9.08 7.85
N LYS A 81 -13.54 -7.99 8.26
CA LYS A 81 -13.07 -7.10 9.35
C LYS A 81 -12.78 -7.83 10.66
N GLU A 82 -13.57 -8.85 11.01
CA GLU A 82 -13.39 -9.61 12.25
C GLU A 82 -12.07 -10.39 12.27
N ARG A 83 -11.70 -10.97 11.12
CA ARG A 83 -10.40 -11.65 10.96
C ARG A 83 -9.24 -10.66 11.06
N ILE A 84 -9.37 -9.49 10.44
CA ILE A 84 -8.36 -8.43 10.52
C ILE A 84 -8.24 -7.92 11.95
N GLN A 85 -9.36 -7.73 12.65
CA GLN A 85 -9.38 -7.31 14.05
C GLN A 85 -8.73 -8.35 14.97
N TRP A 86 -8.97 -9.65 14.73
CA TRP A 86 -8.32 -10.71 15.47
C TRP A 86 -6.80 -10.68 15.30
N LEU A 87 -6.31 -10.49 14.06
CA LEU A 87 -4.88 -10.33 13.79
C LEU A 87 -4.31 -9.09 14.49
N ALA A 88 -4.98 -7.96 14.39
CA ALA A 88 -4.57 -6.72 15.05
C ALA A 88 -4.46 -6.89 16.57
N ASN A 89 -5.42 -7.58 17.20
CA ASN A 89 -5.38 -7.87 18.63
C ASN A 89 -4.20 -8.77 18.99
N LYS A 90 -3.91 -9.79 18.17
CA LYS A 90 -2.79 -10.71 18.41
C LYS A 90 -1.44 -9.99 18.42
N PHE A 91 -1.28 -8.98 17.58
CA PHE A 91 -0.05 -8.22 17.41
C PHE A 91 -0.08 -6.82 18.06
N SER A 92 -1.09 -6.53 18.89
CA SER A 92 -1.27 -5.18 19.50
C SER A 92 -0.15 -4.74 20.44
N HIS A 93 0.69 -5.66 20.90
CA HIS A 93 1.82 -5.35 21.79
C HIS A 93 3.17 -5.26 21.06
N THR A 94 3.17 -5.45 19.75
CA THR A 94 4.37 -5.30 18.93
C THR A 94 4.84 -3.86 18.95
N LYS A 95 6.15 -3.65 19.12
CA LYS A 95 6.75 -2.31 19.18
C LYS A 95 7.27 -1.86 17.84
N ASP A 96 7.74 -2.81 17.03
CA ASP A 96 8.34 -2.56 15.73
C ASP A 96 7.68 -3.45 14.67
N VAL A 97 7.37 -2.85 13.53
CA VAL A 97 6.76 -3.55 12.40
C VAL A 97 7.51 -3.21 11.12
N PHE A 98 7.93 -4.23 10.39
CA PHE A 98 8.50 -4.07 9.07
C PHE A 98 7.51 -4.48 8.00
N PHE A 99 7.28 -3.59 7.03
CA PHE A 99 6.55 -3.91 5.82
C PHE A 99 7.54 -4.19 4.70
N ILE A 100 7.35 -5.27 3.97
CA ILE A 100 8.19 -5.60 2.82
C ILE A 100 7.35 -5.90 1.59
N GLY A 101 7.87 -5.55 0.43
CA GLY A 101 7.23 -5.79 -0.85
C GLY A 101 8.19 -5.58 -2.02
N ARG A 102 7.80 -6.03 -3.19
CA ARG A 102 8.53 -5.85 -4.44
C ARG A 102 7.73 -5.02 -5.44
N GLY A 103 8.40 -4.20 -6.24
CA GLY A 103 7.72 -3.39 -7.25
C GLY A 103 6.61 -2.53 -6.66
N LEU A 104 5.39 -2.66 -7.16
CA LEU A 104 4.22 -1.93 -6.67
C LEU A 104 3.87 -2.28 -5.22
N ASP A 105 4.09 -3.52 -4.80
CA ASP A 105 3.82 -3.95 -3.43
C ASP A 105 4.73 -3.24 -2.41
N TYR A 106 5.95 -2.85 -2.81
CA TYR A 106 6.80 -1.99 -1.98
C TYR A 106 6.19 -0.59 -1.79
N ALA A 107 5.64 0.00 -2.84
CA ALA A 107 4.95 1.29 -2.74
C ALA A 107 3.73 1.23 -1.79
N ILE A 108 2.95 0.15 -1.86
CA ILE A 108 1.85 -0.11 -0.92
C ILE A 108 2.35 -0.34 0.50
N SER A 109 3.49 -1.03 0.65
CA SER A 109 4.14 -1.25 1.95
C SER A 109 4.56 0.06 2.62
N LEU A 110 5.06 1.04 1.85
CA LEU A 110 5.37 2.38 2.35
C LEU A 110 4.12 3.07 2.93
N GLU A 111 3.02 3.02 2.21
CA GLU A 111 1.74 3.59 2.68
C GLU A 111 1.19 2.83 3.89
N GLY A 112 1.25 1.51 3.89
CA GLY A 112 0.85 0.67 5.03
C GLY A 112 1.63 1.01 6.30
N SER A 113 2.95 1.15 6.19
CA SER A 113 3.82 1.58 7.27
C SER A 113 3.46 2.98 7.78
N LEU A 114 3.21 3.93 6.88
CA LEU A 114 2.78 5.28 7.24
C LEU A 114 1.45 5.26 8.00
N LYS A 115 0.45 4.54 7.50
CA LYS A 115 -0.87 4.43 8.16
C LYS A 115 -0.75 3.79 9.55
N LEU A 116 0.07 2.78 9.70
CA LEU A 116 0.28 2.14 11.01
C LEU A 116 0.88 3.15 12.01
N LYS A 117 1.89 3.91 11.63
CA LYS A 117 2.47 4.96 12.47
C LYS A 117 1.46 6.02 12.88
N GLU A 118 0.67 6.52 11.92
CA GLU A 118 -0.31 7.58 12.16
C GLU A 118 -1.44 7.15 13.11
N ILE A 119 -1.86 5.89 13.04
CA ILE A 119 -3.03 5.39 13.78
C ILE A 119 -2.64 4.82 15.15
N SER A 120 -1.54 4.04 15.20
CA SER A 120 -1.19 3.24 16.39
C SER A 120 -0.01 3.77 17.17
N TYR A 121 0.79 4.69 16.61
CA TYR A 121 2.07 5.16 17.14
C TYR A 121 3.13 4.05 17.27
N ILE A 122 2.90 2.87 16.69
CA ILE A 122 3.88 1.80 16.60
C ILE A 122 4.95 2.22 15.60
N HIS A 123 6.23 2.03 15.96
CA HIS A 123 7.32 2.25 15.01
C HIS A 123 7.18 1.27 13.84
N SER A 124 7.26 1.81 12.63
CA SER A 124 7.11 0.99 11.44
C SER A 124 7.93 1.54 10.29
N GLU A 125 8.55 0.63 9.56
CA GLU A 125 9.33 0.95 8.35
C GLU A 125 8.94 0.03 7.20
N ALA A 126 9.16 0.49 5.97
CA ALA A 126 8.94 -0.31 4.79
C ALA A 126 10.21 -0.44 3.97
N TYR A 127 10.50 -1.65 3.50
CA TYR A 127 11.68 -1.97 2.71
C TYR A 127 11.32 -2.72 1.43
N ALA A 128 12.08 -2.46 0.38
CA ALA A 128 12.06 -3.36 -0.76
C ALA A 128 12.59 -4.73 -0.31
N ALA A 129 11.79 -5.78 -0.51
CA ALA A 129 12.07 -7.10 0.05
C ALA A 129 13.45 -7.66 -0.34
N GLY A 130 13.92 -7.35 -1.56
CA GLY A 130 15.26 -7.74 -2.00
C GLY A 130 16.41 -7.03 -1.28
N GLU A 131 16.15 -5.86 -0.69
CA GLU A 131 17.16 -5.06 0.03
C GLU A 131 17.24 -5.40 1.51
N LEU A 132 16.28 -6.14 2.05
CA LEU A 132 16.21 -6.47 3.47
C LEU A 132 17.50 -7.13 3.98
N LYS A 133 18.08 -8.04 3.21
CA LYS A 133 19.30 -8.79 3.54
C LYS A 133 20.57 -7.94 3.60
N HIS A 134 20.56 -6.71 3.06
CA HIS A 134 21.74 -5.85 2.99
C HIS A 134 21.96 -5.01 4.27
N GLY A 135 21.44 -5.45 5.41
CA GLY A 135 21.67 -4.83 6.71
C GLY A 135 20.41 -4.83 7.59
N THR A 136 19.30 -4.37 7.07
CA THR A 136 18.04 -4.19 7.84
C THR A 136 17.51 -5.47 8.45
N ILE A 137 17.77 -6.62 7.84
CA ILE A 137 17.40 -7.93 8.40
C ILE A 137 17.94 -8.14 9.82
N SER A 138 19.05 -7.48 10.19
CA SER A 138 19.60 -7.54 11.54
C SER A 138 18.72 -6.92 12.62
N LEU A 139 17.71 -6.12 12.24
CA LEU A 139 16.72 -5.52 13.13
C LEU A 139 15.53 -6.43 13.39
N ILE A 140 15.41 -7.54 12.64
CA ILE A 140 14.32 -8.49 12.78
C ILE A 140 14.71 -9.48 13.89
N GLU A 141 14.13 -9.26 15.08
CA GLU A 141 14.34 -10.06 16.27
C GLU A 141 13.05 -10.79 16.68
N GLU A 142 13.11 -11.64 17.69
CA GLU A 142 11.94 -12.29 18.22
C GLU A 142 10.93 -11.26 18.75
N GLY A 143 9.67 -11.35 18.31
CA GLY A 143 8.60 -10.40 18.64
C GLY A 143 8.44 -9.24 17.66
N VAL A 144 9.33 -9.07 16.70
CA VAL A 144 9.17 -8.12 15.60
C VAL A 144 8.19 -8.67 14.56
N LEU A 145 7.19 -7.88 14.19
CA LEU A 145 6.24 -8.26 13.14
C LEU A 145 6.75 -7.87 11.76
N VAL A 146 6.78 -8.83 10.85
CA VAL A 146 7.05 -8.58 9.42
C VAL A 146 5.77 -8.82 8.64
N VAL A 147 5.36 -7.82 7.87
CA VAL A 147 4.19 -7.86 6.98
C VAL A 147 4.67 -7.85 5.54
N GLY A 148 4.52 -8.98 4.84
CA GLY A 148 4.82 -9.07 3.41
C GLY A 148 3.59 -8.78 2.55
N VAL A 149 3.74 -7.89 1.58
CA VAL A 149 2.72 -7.61 0.56
C VAL A 149 3.14 -8.31 -0.74
N ALA A 150 2.36 -9.28 -1.19
CA ALA A 150 2.69 -10.17 -2.31
C ALA A 150 1.50 -10.33 -3.26
N THR A 151 1.14 -9.26 -3.97
CA THR A 151 -0.04 -9.24 -4.86
C THR A 151 0.31 -9.43 -6.33
N GLN A 152 1.59 -9.31 -6.71
CA GLN A 152 2.06 -9.42 -8.09
C GLN A 152 2.47 -10.88 -8.41
N PRO A 153 1.76 -11.59 -9.31
CA PRO A 153 2.02 -13.01 -9.59
C PRO A 153 3.47 -13.28 -10.01
N ASP A 154 4.05 -12.43 -10.85
CA ASP A 154 5.41 -12.60 -11.37
C ASP A 154 6.51 -12.42 -10.31
N LEU A 155 6.18 -11.78 -9.20
CA LEU A 155 7.10 -11.48 -8.09
C LEU A 155 6.80 -12.30 -6.84
N PHE A 156 5.69 -13.04 -6.83
CA PHE A 156 5.18 -13.74 -5.65
C PHE A 156 6.20 -14.71 -5.04
N GLU A 157 6.79 -15.60 -5.84
CA GLU A 157 7.78 -16.56 -5.35
C GLU A 157 9.02 -15.89 -4.75
N LYS A 158 9.46 -14.78 -5.36
CA LYS A 158 10.60 -13.99 -4.86
C LYS A 158 10.27 -13.29 -3.54
N GLU A 159 9.04 -12.79 -3.40
CA GLU A 159 8.56 -12.18 -2.16
C GLU A 159 8.49 -13.21 -1.03
N ILE A 160 7.91 -14.38 -1.30
CA ILE A 160 7.86 -15.47 -0.32
C ILE A 160 9.26 -15.92 0.10
N SER A 161 10.21 -16.01 -0.83
CA SER A 161 11.61 -16.32 -0.51
C SER A 161 12.22 -15.31 0.47
N ASN A 162 11.97 -14.03 0.28
CA ASN A 162 12.47 -13.00 1.20
C ASN A 162 11.78 -13.05 2.59
N LEU A 163 10.48 -13.37 2.63
CA LEU A 163 9.79 -13.61 3.90
C LEU A 163 10.38 -14.80 4.66
N VAL A 164 10.69 -15.88 3.97
CA VAL A 164 11.34 -17.07 4.57
C VAL A 164 12.74 -16.70 5.07
N GLU A 165 13.51 -15.91 4.33
CA GLU A 165 14.82 -15.41 4.79
C GLU A 165 14.67 -14.62 6.10
N ALA A 166 13.71 -13.69 6.19
CA ALA A 166 13.46 -12.89 7.39
C ALA A 166 13.12 -13.78 8.60
N VAL A 167 12.25 -14.78 8.43
CA VAL A 167 11.88 -15.74 9.49
C VAL A 167 13.07 -16.61 9.90
N SER A 168 13.84 -17.10 8.93
CA SER A 168 15.01 -17.96 9.20
C SER A 168 16.09 -17.22 9.97
N TYR A 169 16.28 -15.92 9.69
CA TYR A 169 17.25 -15.10 10.40
C TYR A 169 16.92 -14.95 11.89
N THR A 170 15.65 -14.78 12.24
CA THR A 170 15.20 -14.76 13.64
C THR A 170 15.47 -16.07 14.37
N HIS A 171 15.26 -17.20 13.71
CA HIS A 171 15.53 -18.52 14.30
C HIS A 171 17.02 -18.80 14.49
N LEU A 172 17.89 -18.36 13.59
CA LEU A 172 19.34 -18.52 13.72
C LEU A 172 19.90 -17.73 14.90
N ARG A 173 19.43 -16.50 15.14
CA ARG A 173 19.86 -15.68 16.27
C ARG A 173 19.42 -16.20 17.63
N ALA A 174 18.34 -16.96 17.70
CA ALA A 174 17.87 -17.57 18.94
C ALA A 174 18.76 -18.74 19.42
N HIS A 175 19.75 -19.17 18.62
CA HIS A 175 20.68 -20.26 18.90
C HIS A 175 22.14 -19.83 19.12
N GLU A 176 22.47 -18.54 18.98
CA GLU A 176 23.74 -17.94 19.35
C GLU A 176 23.69 -17.30 20.75
#